data_990f27152072baef3f524ea4dfc1cf6d
#
_entry.id   990f27152072baef3f524ea4dfc1cf6d
#
_cell.length_a   1.000
_cell.length_b   1.000
_cell.length_c   1.000
_cell.angle_alpha   90.00
_cell.angle_beta   90.00
_cell.angle_gamma   90.00
#
_symmetry.space_group_name_H-M   'P 1'
#
loop_
_entity.id
_entity.type
_entity.pdbx_description
1 polymer ?
#
loop_
_entity_poly.entity_id
_entity_poly.type
_entity_poly.pdbx_seq_one_letter_code
_entity_poly.pdbx_strand_id
1 'polypeptide(L)'
;KAIADEFVNVGVDAVAWWDADDTQRIDIEASVRFVEDLDALDYRLAYILTADDLHDLTGKDYNWVQTNNFYGCTEWSGLPGMDIFVDGKAYVYGLHFNDVALKAPDPYGIVGSIPASVRDGETYRHSYSMNTSDVVCTKQEFAGTPLIQNRDNLHVVVLVIDNSTGAVVNSVKVHVRESLPEGISAVFPSTPVHTTACYDLQGRRTAAVQKGVTIETTRDADGRVSSRKVLR
;
A
#
# COMPACT_ATOMS: atom_id res chain seq x y z
N LYS A 1 17.61 1.90 19.44
CA LYS A 1 16.35 2.42 20.03
C LYS A 1 15.27 1.50 19.53
N ALA A 2 14.65 0.69 20.40
CA ALA A 2 13.50 -0.12 20.01
C ALA A 2 12.42 0.85 19.51
N ILE A 3 11.88 0.59 18.30
CA ILE A 3 10.64 1.19 17.87
C ILE A 3 9.62 0.66 18.88
N ALA A 4 9.03 1.54 19.67
CA ALA A 4 7.92 1.17 20.54
C ALA A 4 6.84 0.56 19.65
N ASP A 5 6.21 -0.52 20.10
CA ASP A 5 4.99 -1.04 19.49
C ASP A 5 3.90 0.04 19.63
N GLU A 6 3.90 1.02 18.73
CA GLU A 6 2.81 1.97 18.67
C GLU A 6 1.58 1.25 18.12
N PHE A 7 0.50 1.36 18.85
CA PHE A 7 -0.78 0.81 18.43
C PHE A 7 -1.24 1.54 17.16
N VAL A 8 -1.38 0.80 16.08
CA VAL A 8 -1.87 1.32 14.81
C VAL A 8 -3.39 1.07 14.74
N ASN A 9 -4.16 2.15 14.73
CA ASN A 9 -5.64 2.10 14.77
C ASN A 9 -6.29 1.90 13.39
N VAL A 10 -5.50 1.83 12.31
CA VAL A 10 -5.99 1.65 10.94
C VAL A 10 -5.21 0.57 10.20
N GLY A 11 -5.91 -0.41 9.65
CA GLY A 11 -5.38 -1.35 8.66
C GLY A 11 -5.54 -0.79 7.25
N VAL A 12 -4.59 -1.09 6.36
CA VAL A 12 -4.64 -0.72 4.94
C VAL A 12 -4.34 -1.94 4.08
N ASP A 13 -5.11 -2.10 3.00
CA ASP A 13 -4.95 -3.13 1.99
C ASP A 13 -5.13 -2.54 0.60
N ALA A 14 -4.53 -3.12 -0.43
CA ALA A 14 -4.66 -2.61 -1.78
C ALA A 14 -4.48 -3.71 -2.82
N VAL A 15 -4.99 -3.44 -4.03
CA VAL A 15 -4.68 -4.16 -5.26
C VAL A 15 -4.38 -3.15 -6.36
N ALA A 16 -3.44 -3.50 -7.25
CA ALA A 16 -3.08 -2.67 -8.39
C ALA A 16 -2.93 -3.55 -9.64
N TRP A 17 -3.40 -3.04 -10.78
CA TRP A 17 -3.34 -3.77 -12.04
C TRP A 17 -3.25 -2.82 -13.23
N TRP A 18 -2.73 -3.33 -14.35
CA TRP A 18 -2.76 -2.62 -15.61
C TRP A 18 -4.17 -2.62 -16.19
N ASP A 19 -4.60 -1.47 -16.67
CA ASP A 19 -5.88 -1.36 -17.38
C ASP A 19 -5.81 -2.11 -18.71
N ALA A 20 -6.90 -2.81 -19.05
CA ALA A 20 -6.97 -3.66 -20.25
C ALA A 20 -7.05 -2.83 -21.55
N ASP A 21 -7.63 -1.64 -21.49
CA ASP A 21 -7.87 -0.78 -22.65
C ASP A 21 -6.79 0.31 -22.79
N ASP A 22 -6.11 0.67 -21.69
CA ASP A 22 -5.04 1.67 -21.65
C ASP A 22 -3.76 1.08 -21.04
N THR A 23 -2.84 0.66 -21.90
CA THR A 23 -1.57 0.03 -21.49
C THR A 23 -0.63 0.98 -20.71
N GLN A 24 -0.96 2.24 -20.58
CA GLN A 24 -0.21 3.22 -19.80
C GLN A 24 -0.91 3.59 -18.48
N ARG A 25 -2.04 2.97 -18.17
CA ARG A 25 -2.80 3.23 -16.95
C ARG A 25 -2.69 2.05 -15.96
N ILE A 26 -2.40 2.39 -14.72
CA ILE A 26 -2.47 1.47 -13.59
C ILE A 26 -3.70 1.87 -12.78
N ASP A 27 -4.64 0.95 -12.59
CA ASP A 27 -5.77 1.11 -11.70
C ASP A 27 -5.45 0.52 -10.34
N ILE A 28 -5.91 1.19 -9.28
CA ILE A 28 -5.60 0.85 -7.89
C ILE A 28 -6.89 0.93 -7.09
N GLU A 29 -7.17 -0.10 -6.33
CA GLU A 29 -8.17 -0.07 -5.27
C GLU A 29 -7.50 -0.23 -3.92
N ALA A 30 -7.70 0.75 -3.05
CA ALA A 30 -7.26 0.70 -1.66
C ALA A 30 -8.45 0.59 -0.71
N SER A 31 -8.27 -0.11 0.39
CA SER A 31 -9.24 -0.20 1.46
C SER A 31 -8.57 0.04 2.80
N VAL A 32 -9.24 0.80 3.67
CA VAL A 32 -8.80 1.05 5.04
C VAL A 32 -9.88 0.59 6.01
N ARG A 33 -9.45 0.04 7.14
CA ARG A 33 -10.34 -0.41 8.19
C ARG A 33 -9.83 0.09 9.55
N PHE A 34 -10.71 0.73 10.30
CA PHE A 34 -10.41 1.25 11.61
C PHE A 34 -10.85 0.27 12.71
N VAL A 35 -10.17 0.32 13.86
CA VAL A 35 -10.48 -0.50 15.03
C VAL A 35 -11.12 0.30 16.15
N GLU A 36 -11.51 1.54 15.85
CA GLU A 36 -12.22 2.45 16.78
C GLU A 36 -13.05 3.48 16.01
N ASP A 37 -14.05 4.05 16.67
CA ASP A 37 -14.82 5.17 16.14
C ASP A 37 -14.00 6.45 16.27
N LEU A 38 -13.80 7.15 15.15
CA LEU A 38 -13.07 8.42 15.12
C LEU A 38 -13.87 9.47 14.36
N ASP A 39 -13.87 10.69 14.87
CA ASP A 39 -14.49 11.86 14.26
C ASP A 39 -13.45 12.97 14.06
N ALA A 40 -13.69 13.82 13.07
CA ALA A 40 -12.82 14.92 12.70
C ALA A 40 -11.40 14.50 12.27
N LEU A 41 -11.29 13.33 11.62
CA LEU A 41 -10.05 12.84 11.01
C LEU A 41 -9.64 13.70 9.79
N ASP A 42 -8.36 13.93 9.63
CA ASP A 42 -7.76 14.38 8.37
C ASP A 42 -6.73 13.35 7.89
N TYR A 43 -7.15 12.08 7.79
CA TYR A 43 -6.35 11.02 7.20
C TYR A 43 -6.56 10.98 5.70
N ARG A 44 -5.48 10.72 4.97
CA ARG A 44 -5.46 10.71 3.50
C ARG A 44 -4.68 9.53 2.98
N LEU A 45 -5.09 9.02 1.82
CA LEU A 45 -4.32 8.03 1.07
C LEU A 45 -3.39 8.72 0.07
N ALA A 46 -2.13 8.31 0.06
CA ALA A 46 -1.17 8.66 -0.98
C ALA A 46 -0.71 7.41 -1.71
N TYR A 47 -0.43 7.55 -3.01
CA TYR A 47 -0.05 6.46 -3.88
C TYR A 47 1.31 6.74 -4.51
N ILE A 48 2.24 5.81 -4.36
CA ILE A 48 3.59 5.92 -4.91
C ILE A 48 3.85 4.72 -5.82
N LEU A 49 4.15 4.97 -7.08
CA LEU A 49 4.66 3.93 -7.97
C LEU A 49 6.15 3.73 -7.70
N THR A 50 6.53 2.49 -7.41
CA THR A 50 7.93 2.11 -7.23
C THR A 50 8.32 1.01 -8.19
N ALA A 51 9.61 0.90 -8.47
CA ALA A 51 10.18 -0.20 -9.25
C ALA A 51 11.35 -0.82 -8.52
N ASP A 52 11.48 -2.13 -8.72
CA ASP A 52 12.61 -2.91 -8.27
C ASP A 52 13.54 -3.25 -9.47
N ASP A 53 14.78 -3.61 -9.17
CA ASP A 53 15.80 -4.07 -10.12
C ASP A 53 16.12 -3.05 -11.23
N LEU A 54 16.02 -1.76 -10.93
CA LEU A 54 16.44 -0.74 -11.90
C LEU A 54 17.96 -0.68 -11.95
N HIS A 55 18.51 -0.79 -13.17
CA HIS A 55 19.95 -0.82 -13.41
C HIS A 55 20.31 -0.29 -14.80
N ASP A 56 21.60 -0.14 -15.07
CA ASP A 56 22.09 0.24 -16.38
C ASP A 56 21.98 -0.92 -17.38
N LEU A 57 21.00 -0.83 -18.30
CA LEU A 57 20.77 -1.83 -19.35
C LEU A 57 21.78 -1.77 -20.49
N THR A 58 22.50 -0.66 -20.62
CA THR A 58 23.35 -0.40 -21.80
C THR A 58 24.84 -0.44 -21.50
N GLY A 59 25.23 -0.47 -20.23
CA GLY A 59 26.63 -0.28 -19.79
C GLY A 59 27.12 1.17 -19.94
N LYS A 60 26.23 2.10 -20.28
CA LYS A 60 26.53 3.52 -20.50
C LYS A 60 25.47 4.48 -19.96
N ASP A 61 24.48 3.97 -19.27
CA ASP A 61 23.40 4.78 -18.72
C ASP A 61 23.79 5.38 -17.38
N TYR A 62 24.26 6.61 -17.44
CA TYR A 62 24.66 7.38 -16.26
C TYR A 62 23.50 7.69 -15.30
N ASN A 63 22.23 7.39 -15.64
CA ASN A 63 21.12 7.54 -14.69
C ASN A 63 21.21 6.56 -13.53
N TRP A 64 21.86 5.40 -13.76
CA TRP A 64 21.97 4.32 -12.77
C TRP A 64 23.36 4.20 -12.19
N VAL A 65 24.13 5.30 -12.22
CA VAL A 65 25.47 5.42 -11.65
C VAL A 65 25.39 6.13 -10.31
N GLN A 66 26.01 5.55 -9.30
CA GLN A 66 26.11 6.19 -7.99
C GLN A 66 27.45 6.92 -7.84
N THR A 67 27.42 8.17 -7.38
CA THR A 67 28.62 8.87 -6.91
C THR A 67 29.20 8.16 -5.70
N ASN A 68 30.48 7.85 -5.74
CA ASN A 68 31.16 7.11 -4.70
C ASN A 68 31.92 8.04 -3.75
N ASN A 69 31.33 8.33 -2.61
CA ASN A 69 31.94 9.15 -1.57
C ASN A 69 32.96 8.38 -0.71
N PHE A 70 33.06 7.06 -0.86
CA PHE A 70 34.00 6.21 -0.14
C PHE A 70 35.26 5.88 -0.95
N TYR A 71 35.40 6.43 -2.15
CA TYR A 71 36.58 6.25 -2.98
C TYR A 71 37.85 6.68 -2.23
N GLY A 72 38.75 5.72 -2.03
CA GLY A 72 39.99 5.93 -1.32
C GLY A 72 39.90 6.01 0.23
N CYS A 73 38.73 5.75 0.80
CA CYS A 73 38.55 5.71 2.27
C CYS A 73 39.03 4.36 2.82
N THR A 74 40.31 4.23 3.08
CA THR A 74 40.93 2.95 3.49
C THR A 74 40.49 2.43 4.85
N GLU A 75 39.90 3.28 5.71
CA GLU A 75 39.34 2.89 7.02
C GLU A 75 38.15 1.91 6.88
N TRP A 76 37.53 1.83 5.73
CA TRP A 76 36.41 0.93 5.44
C TRP A 76 36.84 -0.33 4.66
N SER A 77 38.13 -0.46 4.38
CA SER A 77 38.69 -1.61 3.67
C SER A 77 38.50 -2.88 4.48
N GLY A 78 38.08 -3.96 3.82
CA GLY A 78 37.82 -5.26 4.44
C GLY A 78 36.47 -5.40 5.16
N LEU A 79 35.63 -4.38 5.12
CA LEU A 79 34.23 -4.54 5.55
C LEU A 79 33.42 -5.20 4.43
N PRO A 80 32.64 -6.27 4.72
CA PRO A 80 31.86 -6.97 3.73
C PRO A 80 30.94 -6.03 2.94
N GLY A 81 31.01 -6.09 1.59
CA GLY A 81 30.22 -5.27 0.68
C GLY A 81 30.75 -3.85 0.46
N MET A 82 31.84 -3.44 1.12
CA MET A 82 32.42 -2.11 0.92
C MET A 82 33.51 -2.08 -0.16
N ASP A 83 34.01 -3.23 -0.60
CA ASP A 83 35.14 -3.33 -1.55
C ASP A 83 34.87 -2.58 -2.87
N ILE A 84 33.65 -2.68 -3.41
CA ILE A 84 33.23 -1.98 -4.65
C ILE A 84 33.28 -0.46 -4.52
N PHE A 85 33.18 0.05 -3.29
CA PHE A 85 33.22 1.48 -3.00
C PHE A 85 34.65 1.94 -2.67
N VAL A 86 35.35 1.24 -1.77
CA VAL A 86 36.69 1.63 -1.31
C VAL A 86 37.72 1.48 -2.42
N ASP A 87 37.71 0.33 -3.11
CA ASP A 87 38.67 0.01 -4.19
C ASP A 87 38.14 0.45 -5.58
N GLY A 88 36.94 0.97 -5.62
CA GLY A 88 36.25 1.40 -6.83
C GLY A 88 36.79 2.69 -7.40
N LYS A 89 35.99 3.30 -8.26
CA LYS A 89 36.26 4.64 -8.86
C LYS A 89 35.32 5.66 -8.21
N ALA A 90 35.48 6.93 -8.58
CA ALA A 90 34.60 8.01 -8.16
C ALA A 90 33.09 7.78 -8.50
N TYR A 91 32.83 6.83 -9.38
CA TYR A 91 31.49 6.40 -9.78
C TYR A 91 31.41 4.88 -9.73
N VAL A 92 30.31 4.36 -9.15
CA VAL A 92 30.01 2.92 -9.10
C VAL A 92 28.96 2.59 -10.15
N TYR A 93 29.29 1.65 -11.01
CA TYR A 93 28.46 1.13 -12.09
C TYR A 93 27.95 -0.28 -11.74
N GLY A 94 26.92 -0.75 -12.44
CA GLY A 94 26.40 -2.11 -12.31
C GLY A 94 25.64 -2.36 -11.01
N LEU A 95 25.19 -1.30 -10.36
CA LEU A 95 24.30 -1.40 -9.19
C LEU A 95 22.87 -1.67 -9.66
N HIS A 96 22.15 -2.44 -8.84
CA HIS A 96 20.73 -2.69 -8.98
C HIS A 96 20.00 -1.96 -7.84
N PHE A 97 18.98 -1.20 -8.19
CA PHE A 97 18.23 -0.36 -7.27
C PHE A 97 16.83 -0.91 -7.09
N ASN A 98 16.45 -1.13 -5.86
CA ASN A 98 15.10 -1.56 -5.48
C ASN A 98 14.35 -0.44 -4.77
N ASP A 99 13.03 -0.53 -4.75
CA ASP A 99 12.14 0.44 -4.12
C ASP A 99 12.31 1.89 -4.63
N VAL A 100 12.71 2.03 -5.89
CA VAL A 100 12.90 3.36 -6.48
C VAL A 100 11.54 3.99 -6.77
N ALA A 101 11.25 5.12 -6.13
CA ALA A 101 10.03 5.87 -6.40
C ALA A 101 10.09 6.52 -7.78
N LEU A 102 9.18 6.11 -8.66
CA LEU A 102 9.08 6.60 -10.03
C LEU A 102 8.05 7.73 -10.17
N LYS A 103 6.95 7.65 -9.41
CA LYS A 103 5.86 8.62 -9.46
C LYS A 103 5.12 8.70 -8.13
N ALA A 104 4.87 9.91 -7.67
CA ALA A 104 4.07 10.21 -6.48
C ALA A 104 3.27 11.49 -6.75
N PRO A 105 2.09 11.40 -7.41
CA PRO A 105 1.33 12.59 -7.84
C PRO A 105 0.86 13.45 -6.67
N ASP A 106 0.39 12.81 -5.61
CA ASP A 106 -0.15 13.47 -4.41
C ASP A 106 0.59 12.98 -3.15
N PRO A 107 1.86 13.41 -2.94
CA PRO A 107 2.70 12.86 -1.87
C PRO A 107 2.21 13.20 -0.46
N TYR A 108 1.33 14.20 -0.32
CA TYR A 108 0.69 14.58 0.95
C TYR A 108 -0.71 13.96 1.13
N GLY A 109 -1.09 13.08 0.21
CA GLY A 109 -2.37 12.36 0.22
C GLY A 109 -3.53 13.15 -0.40
N ILE A 110 -4.48 12.38 -0.90
CA ILE A 110 -5.66 12.87 -1.63
C ILE A 110 -6.73 13.27 -0.62
N VAL A 111 -7.20 14.51 -0.72
CA VAL A 111 -8.26 15.05 0.14
C VAL A 111 -9.56 14.26 -0.07
N GLY A 112 -10.17 13.80 1.03
CA GLY A 112 -11.43 13.06 1.00
C GLY A 112 -11.31 11.59 0.60
N SER A 113 -10.09 11.06 0.43
CA SER A 113 -9.85 9.64 0.18
C SER A 113 -10.21 8.75 1.39
N ILE A 114 -10.20 9.33 2.59
CA ILE A 114 -10.73 8.74 3.81
C ILE A 114 -11.76 9.71 4.40
N PRO A 115 -12.95 9.23 4.84
CA PRO A 115 -13.94 10.09 5.45
C PRO A 115 -13.45 10.72 6.75
N ALA A 116 -13.92 11.94 7.06
CA ALA A 116 -13.59 12.63 8.32
C ALA A 116 -14.19 11.93 9.56
N SER A 117 -15.20 11.09 9.38
CA SER A 117 -15.79 10.25 10.43
C SER A 117 -15.77 8.81 10.01
N VAL A 118 -15.17 7.96 10.84
CA VAL A 118 -15.05 6.51 10.59
C VAL A 118 -15.56 5.72 11.79
N ARG A 119 -15.94 4.46 11.56
CA ARG A 119 -16.53 3.59 12.58
C ARG A 119 -15.74 2.29 12.71
N ASP A 120 -15.70 1.76 13.92
CA ASP A 120 -15.03 0.49 14.21
C ASP A 120 -15.55 -0.64 13.31
N GLY A 121 -14.60 -1.35 12.72
CA GLY A 121 -14.85 -2.51 11.87
C GLY A 121 -15.40 -2.19 10.49
N GLU A 122 -15.74 -0.94 10.17
CA GLU A 122 -16.12 -0.55 8.81
C GLU A 122 -14.91 -0.46 7.88
N THR A 123 -15.16 -0.76 6.59
CA THR A 123 -14.14 -0.68 5.54
C THR A 123 -14.47 0.45 4.58
N TYR A 124 -13.54 1.36 4.41
CA TYR A 124 -13.64 2.50 3.49
C TYR A 124 -12.73 2.23 2.30
N ARG A 125 -13.21 2.52 1.09
CA ARG A 125 -12.52 2.24 -0.17
C ARG A 125 -12.28 3.49 -0.95
N HIS A 126 -11.18 3.48 -1.68
CA HIS A 126 -10.81 4.55 -2.58
C HIS A 126 -10.18 3.96 -3.84
N SER A 127 -10.77 4.30 -5.00
CA SER A 127 -10.21 3.93 -6.31
C SER A 127 -9.37 5.07 -6.83
N TYR A 128 -8.21 4.73 -7.40
CA TYR A 128 -7.26 5.67 -7.97
C TYR A 128 -6.70 5.13 -9.28
N SER A 129 -6.43 6.01 -10.23
CA SER A 129 -5.78 5.63 -11.49
C SER A 129 -4.54 6.48 -11.71
N MET A 130 -3.45 5.83 -12.10
CA MET A 130 -2.17 6.48 -12.36
C MET A 130 -1.74 6.25 -13.80
N ASN A 131 -1.53 7.33 -14.55
CA ASN A 131 -0.95 7.27 -15.89
C ASN A 131 0.57 7.19 -15.78
N THR A 132 1.20 6.35 -16.59
CA THR A 132 2.66 6.12 -16.58
C THR A 132 3.39 6.72 -17.76
N SER A 133 2.69 7.39 -18.69
CA SER A 133 3.29 7.97 -19.89
C SER A 133 4.34 9.06 -19.62
N ASP A 134 4.25 9.71 -18.47
CA ASP A 134 5.17 10.72 -17.97
C ASP A 134 6.27 10.18 -17.05
N VAL A 135 6.31 8.85 -16.84
CA VAL A 135 7.36 8.18 -16.06
C VAL A 135 8.60 8.02 -16.96
N VAL A 136 9.23 9.15 -17.21
CA VAL A 136 10.40 9.26 -18.08
C VAL A 136 11.51 10.06 -17.39
N CYS A 137 12.75 9.84 -17.81
CA CYS A 137 13.86 10.61 -17.31
C CYS A 137 13.70 12.09 -17.73
N THR A 138 13.85 12.99 -16.78
CA THR A 138 13.79 14.44 -17.00
C THR A 138 15.16 15.09 -17.14
N LYS A 139 16.24 14.33 -16.90
CA LYS A 139 17.61 14.80 -17.01
C LYS A 139 17.93 15.12 -18.46
N GLN A 140 18.43 16.32 -18.72
CA GLN A 140 18.58 16.88 -20.06
C GLN A 140 19.21 15.94 -21.12
N GLU A 141 20.22 15.17 -20.74
CA GLU A 141 20.94 14.24 -21.64
C GLU A 141 20.15 12.99 -21.99
N PHE A 142 19.16 12.63 -21.13
CA PHE A 142 18.34 11.39 -21.19
C PHE A 142 16.86 11.68 -21.22
N ALA A 143 16.49 12.94 -21.44
CA ALA A 143 15.08 13.37 -21.39
C ALA A 143 14.20 12.52 -22.32
N GLY A 144 13.07 12.05 -21.79
CA GLY A 144 12.13 11.21 -22.51
C GLY A 144 12.43 9.71 -22.50
N THR A 145 13.59 9.27 -21.96
CA THR A 145 13.86 7.83 -21.81
C THR A 145 12.92 7.24 -20.76
N PRO A 146 12.17 6.15 -21.06
CA PRO A 146 11.32 5.50 -20.09
C PRO A 146 12.11 5.01 -18.87
N LEU A 147 11.58 5.25 -17.67
CA LEU A 147 12.18 4.75 -16.42
C LEU A 147 11.62 3.37 -16.03
N ILE A 148 10.50 2.96 -16.60
CA ILE A 148 9.96 1.63 -16.42
C ILE A 148 10.72 0.67 -17.32
N GLN A 149 11.61 -0.13 -16.74
CA GLN A 149 12.43 -1.11 -17.45
C GLN A 149 11.73 -2.46 -17.60
N ASN A 150 10.99 -2.87 -16.55
CA ASN A 150 10.20 -4.11 -16.53
C ASN A 150 8.90 -3.87 -15.78
N ARG A 151 7.78 -4.23 -16.39
CA ARG A 151 6.43 -4.11 -15.78
C ARG A 151 6.24 -5.05 -14.61
N ASP A 152 6.87 -6.22 -14.65
CA ASP A 152 6.78 -7.21 -13.57
C ASP A 152 7.48 -6.79 -12.28
N ASN A 153 8.31 -5.75 -12.33
CA ASN A 153 9.03 -5.22 -11.19
C ASN A 153 8.36 -3.98 -10.57
N LEU A 154 7.14 -3.67 -11.00
CA LEU A 154 6.41 -2.50 -10.51
C LEU A 154 5.57 -2.82 -9.29
N HIS A 155 5.59 -1.90 -8.35
CA HIS A 155 4.76 -1.96 -7.15
C HIS A 155 4.08 -0.61 -6.90
N VAL A 156 2.95 -0.66 -6.23
CA VAL A 156 2.31 0.54 -5.67
C VAL A 156 2.44 0.47 -4.16
N VAL A 157 2.96 1.53 -3.58
CA VAL A 157 2.94 1.76 -2.13
C VAL A 157 1.78 2.68 -1.83
N VAL A 158 0.86 2.22 -0.98
CA VAL A 158 -0.26 3.03 -0.47
C VAL A 158 0.07 3.43 0.95
N LEU A 159 0.06 4.73 1.21
CA LEU A 159 0.30 5.30 2.54
C LEU A 159 -1.00 5.82 3.13
N VAL A 160 -1.23 5.58 4.41
CA VAL A 160 -2.21 6.29 5.22
C VAL A 160 -1.46 7.41 5.94
N ILE A 161 -1.79 8.65 5.62
CA ILE A 161 -1.13 9.84 6.16
C ILE A 161 -2.10 10.57 7.09
N ASP A 162 -1.67 10.85 8.31
CA ASP A 162 -2.31 11.85 9.15
C ASP A 162 -1.83 13.24 8.68
N ASN A 163 -2.69 13.95 7.97
CA ASN A 163 -2.34 15.26 7.41
C ASN A 163 -2.15 16.33 8.49
N SER A 164 -2.67 16.15 9.68
CA SER A 164 -2.50 17.11 10.79
C SER A 164 -1.07 17.12 11.33
N THR A 165 -0.40 15.98 11.28
CA THR A 165 0.98 15.80 11.78
C THR A 165 1.99 15.58 10.65
N GLY A 166 1.53 15.19 9.46
CA GLY A 166 2.37 14.72 8.35
C GLY A 166 2.95 13.33 8.54
N ALA A 167 2.51 12.59 9.55
CA ALA A 167 3.01 11.26 9.85
C ALA A 167 2.37 10.19 8.94
N VAL A 168 3.15 9.21 8.51
CA VAL A 168 2.63 7.98 7.92
C VAL A 168 2.18 7.07 9.06
N VAL A 169 0.87 6.81 9.13
CA VAL A 169 0.26 5.98 10.17
C VAL A 169 0.38 4.50 9.84
N ASN A 170 0.15 4.15 8.57
CA ASN A 170 0.30 2.78 8.08
C ASN A 170 0.59 2.78 6.57
N SER A 171 1.04 1.65 6.04
CA SER A 171 1.31 1.50 4.61
C SER A 171 1.18 0.06 4.16
N VAL A 172 0.96 -0.13 2.85
CA VAL A 172 1.04 -1.42 2.18
C VAL A 172 1.76 -1.27 0.85
N LYS A 173 2.62 -2.23 0.49
CA LYS A 173 3.25 -2.36 -0.83
C LYS A 173 2.60 -3.54 -1.56
N VAL A 174 2.09 -3.31 -2.76
CA VAL A 174 1.45 -4.34 -3.59
C VAL A 174 2.06 -4.36 -4.99
N HIS A 175 2.18 -5.54 -5.55
CA HIS A 175 2.67 -5.73 -6.92
C HIS A 175 1.61 -5.27 -7.94
N VAL A 176 2.01 -4.61 -9.03
CA VAL A 176 1.14 -4.26 -10.14
C VAL A 176 0.95 -5.48 -11.03
N ARG A 177 -0.26 -6.01 -11.07
CA ARG A 177 -0.62 -7.21 -11.84
C ARG A 177 -0.98 -6.85 -13.27
N GLU A 178 -0.84 -7.80 -14.20
CA GLU A 178 -1.24 -7.62 -15.60
C GLU A 178 -2.74 -7.41 -15.79
N SER A 179 -3.55 -7.92 -14.88
CA SER A 179 -5.01 -7.73 -14.88
C SER A 179 -5.58 -7.80 -13.48
N LEU A 180 -6.78 -7.29 -13.31
CA LEU A 180 -7.53 -7.46 -12.07
C LEU A 180 -7.72 -8.97 -11.81
N PRO A 181 -7.33 -9.49 -10.66
CA PRO A 181 -7.52 -10.91 -10.33
C PRO A 181 -8.99 -11.28 -10.43
N GLU A 182 -9.27 -12.37 -11.16
CA GLU A 182 -10.63 -12.91 -11.23
C GLU A 182 -11.16 -13.21 -9.84
N GLY A 183 -12.34 -12.69 -9.52
CA GLY A 183 -12.99 -12.89 -8.21
C GLY A 183 -12.77 -11.76 -7.18
N ILE A 184 -11.87 -10.81 -7.40
CA ILE A 184 -11.73 -9.67 -6.46
C ILE A 184 -12.93 -8.71 -6.57
N SER A 185 -13.52 -8.53 -7.74
CA SER A 185 -14.78 -7.77 -7.87
C SER A 185 -15.97 -8.43 -7.13
N ALA A 186 -15.85 -9.72 -6.80
CA ALA A 186 -16.84 -10.46 -6.01
C ALA A 186 -16.48 -10.56 -4.51
N VAL A 187 -15.22 -10.34 -4.15
CA VAL A 187 -14.73 -10.44 -2.76
C VAL A 187 -14.98 -9.17 -1.96
N PHE A 188 -15.27 -8.07 -2.64
CA PHE A 188 -15.63 -6.83 -1.96
C PHE A 188 -17.12 -6.52 -2.15
N PRO A 189 -18.02 -7.15 -1.39
CA PRO A 189 -19.40 -6.70 -1.41
C PRO A 189 -19.44 -5.24 -0.98
N SER A 190 -20.07 -4.41 -1.78
CA SER A 190 -20.31 -2.99 -1.49
C SER A 190 -21.18 -2.76 -0.24
N THR A 191 -21.56 -3.83 0.41
CA THR A 191 -22.22 -3.87 1.73
C THR A 191 -21.75 -5.14 2.44
N PRO A 192 -21.32 -5.09 3.70
CA PRO A 192 -21.08 -6.29 4.46
C PRO A 192 -22.41 -7.03 4.60
N VAL A 193 -22.57 -8.15 3.92
CA VAL A 193 -23.70 -9.04 4.18
C VAL A 193 -23.41 -9.76 5.50
N HIS A 194 -23.61 -9.03 6.59
CA HIS A 194 -23.63 -9.65 7.90
C HIS A 194 -24.99 -10.31 8.09
N THR A 195 -25.02 -11.62 7.95
CA THR A 195 -26.22 -12.37 8.37
C THR A 195 -26.16 -12.51 9.89
N THR A 196 -26.88 -11.65 10.58
CA THR A 196 -27.00 -11.75 12.04
C THR A 196 -28.16 -12.66 12.39
N ALA A 197 -27.90 -13.68 13.19
CA ALA A 197 -28.92 -14.55 13.76
C ALA A 197 -28.87 -14.45 15.28
N CYS A 198 -30.04 -14.30 15.90
CA CYS A 198 -30.17 -14.25 17.35
C CYS A 198 -30.68 -15.60 17.85
N TYR A 199 -30.14 -16.07 18.99
CA TYR A 199 -30.51 -17.32 19.64
C TYR A 199 -30.76 -17.08 21.13
N ASP A 200 -31.73 -17.78 21.68
CA ASP A 200 -31.93 -17.85 23.13
C ASP A 200 -30.87 -18.75 23.80
N LEU A 201 -30.89 -18.83 25.12
CA LEU A 201 -29.96 -19.68 25.90
C LEU A 201 -30.14 -21.18 25.63
N GLN A 202 -31.24 -21.59 25.04
CA GLN A 202 -31.54 -22.97 24.66
C GLN A 202 -31.10 -23.26 23.19
N GLY A 203 -30.49 -22.27 22.51
CA GLY A 203 -30.03 -22.42 21.15
C GLY A 203 -31.11 -22.29 20.07
N ARG A 204 -32.33 -21.86 20.44
CA ARG A 204 -33.44 -21.66 19.49
C ARG A 204 -33.30 -20.26 18.85
N ARG A 205 -33.43 -20.22 17.52
CA ARG A 205 -33.37 -18.96 16.77
C ARG A 205 -34.56 -18.06 17.13
N THR A 206 -34.25 -16.77 17.40
CA THR A 206 -35.27 -15.74 17.73
C THR A 206 -35.27 -14.69 16.62
N ALA A 207 -36.43 -14.06 16.37
CA ALA A 207 -36.57 -13.07 15.30
C ALA A 207 -35.91 -11.71 15.64
N ALA A 208 -35.62 -11.44 16.90
CA ALA A 208 -34.96 -10.22 17.36
C ALA A 208 -34.34 -10.46 18.76
N VAL A 209 -33.50 -9.52 19.19
CA VAL A 209 -32.96 -9.52 20.55
C VAL A 209 -34.12 -9.36 21.57
N GLN A 210 -34.31 -10.33 22.42
CA GLN A 210 -35.35 -10.34 23.45
C GLN A 210 -34.84 -9.75 24.78
N LYS A 211 -35.75 -9.35 25.65
CA LYS A 211 -35.41 -8.93 27.03
C LYS A 211 -34.74 -10.10 27.76
N GLY A 212 -33.54 -9.88 28.27
CA GLY A 212 -32.71 -10.90 28.91
C GLY A 212 -31.42 -11.18 28.15
N VAL A 213 -30.91 -12.40 28.22
CA VAL A 213 -29.67 -12.81 27.57
C VAL A 213 -29.96 -13.41 26.19
N THR A 214 -29.37 -12.86 25.16
CA THR A 214 -29.45 -13.37 23.78
C THR A 214 -28.02 -13.60 23.27
N ILE A 215 -27.83 -14.65 22.48
CA ILE A 215 -26.57 -14.89 21.77
C ILE A 215 -26.75 -14.38 20.31
N GLU A 216 -26.02 -13.36 19.98
CA GLU A 216 -25.97 -12.83 18.62
C GLU A 216 -24.83 -13.50 17.87
N THR A 217 -25.13 -14.13 16.75
CA THR A 217 -24.14 -14.81 15.89
C THR A 217 -24.08 -14.10 14.56
N THR A 218 -22.92 -13.62 14.20
CA THR A 218 -22.66 -12.95 12.94
C THR A 218 -21.79 -13.83 12.07
N ARG A 219 -22.18 -14.04 10.81
CA ARG A 219 -21.36 -14.72 9.81
C ARG A 219 -20.86 -13.66 8.83
N ASP A 220 -19.54 -13.58 8.66
CA ASP A 220 -18.92 -12.74 7.65
C ASP A 220 -18.99 -13.35 6.24
N ALA A 221 -18.54 -12.61 5.24
CA ALA A 221 -18.53 -13.04 3.85
C ALA A 221 -17.62 -14.25 3.60
N ASP A 222 -16.62 -14.46 4.43
CA ASP A 222 -15.68 -15.60 4.38
C ASP A 222 -16.24 -16.85 5.07
N GLY A 223 -17.48 -16.76 5.60
CA GLY A 223 -18.13 -17.87 6.32
C GLY A 223 -17.67 -18.02 7.76
N ARG A 224 -16.79 -17.15 8.28
CA ARG A 224 -16.39 -17.16 9.68
C ARG A 224 -17.56 -16.76 10.56
N VAL A 225 -17.73 -17.47 11.65
CA VAL A 225 -18.81 -17.24 12.58
C VAL A 225 -18.24 -16.66 13.87
N SER A 226 -18.72 -15.49 14.24
CA SER A 226 -18.45 -14.87 15.54
C SER A 226 -19.73 -14.83 16.36
N SER A 227 -19.63 -15.01 17.67
CA SER A 227 -20.79 -14.98 18.57
C SER A 227 -20.51 -14.08 19.74
N ARG A 228 -21.49 -13.24 20.10
CA ARG A 228 -21.42 -12.39 21.29
C ARG A 228 -22.68 -12.55 22.14
N LYS A 229 -22.52 -12.42 23.45
CA LYS A 229 -23.62 -12.39 24.41
C LYS A 229 -24.12 -10.94 24.52
N VAL A 230 -25.42 -10.74 24.31
CA VAL A 230 -26.08 -9.44 24.42
C VAL A 230 -27.08 -9.53 25.60
N LEU A 231 -27.01 -8.55 26.51
CA LEU A 231 -27.96 -8.39 27.62
C LEU A 231 -28.76 -7.11 27.37
N ARG A 232 -30.09 -7.20 27.41
CA ARG A 232 -31.01 -6.05 27.30
C ARG A 232 -32.10 -6.12 28.36
#